data_61ecc60ad507a4798e86f8b2bc44c96a
#
_entry.id   61ecc60ad507a4798e86f8b2bc44c96a
#
_cell.length_a   1.000
_cell.length_b   1.000
_cell.length_c   1.000
_cell.angle_alpha   90.00
_cell.angle_beta   90.00
_cell.angle_gamma   90.00
#
_symmetry.space_group_name_H-M   'P 1'
#
loop_
_entity.id
_entity.type
_entity.pdbx_description
1 polymer ?
#
loop_
_entity_poly.entity_id
_entity_poly.type
_entity_poly.pdbx_seq_one_letter_code
_entity_poly.pdbx_strand_id
1 'polypeptide(L)'
;MSAVAEWLSRISLSCFAFSYLLTLILEISRLFFRVAVRWAIMLLVMALGLFAHIVYIGLRIRASLVEQSVPLGDWHTWCVVAALAIAVFYFALSIRRPQNNTGLFLLPLVLALTVTAALIKGSNSFPDNDASLWGMMHGLSLLAGTVTMALGFATGIMYLVQSHRLKKKLTPRRGMRLPSLEWLQRMSSRCLSLSTILLAIGLFSGIFMNVIRQLPLDGGVVFSSSILLCWLIAVLVFEYFYK
;
A
#
# COMPACT_ATOMS: atom_id res chain seq x y z
N MET A 1 10.97 15.85 -29.12
CA MET A 1 11.03 15.20 -27.78
C MET A 1 12.49 14.96 -27.45
N SER A 2 12.95 15.24 -26.23
CA SER A 2 14.34 14.95 -25.83
C SER A 2 14.55 13.44 -25.76
N ALA A 3 15.76 12.96 -26.13
CA ALA A 3 16.12 11.53 -26.06
C ALA A 3 15.83 10.91 -24.67
N VAL A 4 15.91 11.71 -23.62
CA VAL A 4 15.55 11.33 -22.24
C VAL A 4 14.06 11.00 -22.11
N ALA A 5 13.17 11.79 -22.74
CA ALA A 5 11.72 11.53 -22.66
C ALA A 5 11.34 10.23 -23.40
N GLU A 6 12.01 9.92 -24.49
CA GLU A 6 11.79 8.68 -25.23
C GLU A 6 12.31 7.45 -24.44
N TRP A 7 13.43 7.58 -23.76
CA TRP A 7 13.96 6.52 -22.91
C TRP A 7 13.04 6.28 -21.67
N LEU A 8 12.56 7.35 -21.04
CA LEU A 8 11.64 7.26 -19.91
C LEU A 8 10.29 6.64 -20.28
N SER A 9 9.81 6.84 -21.51
CA SER A 9 8.55 6.25 -21.98
C SER A 9 8.60 4.71 -22.10
N ARG A 10 9.80 4.11 -22.13
CA ARG A 10 9.99 2.65 -22.13
C ARG A 10 9.92 2.01 -20.76
N ILE A 11 9.82 2.81 -19.67
CA ILE A 11 9.66 2.28 -18.33
C ILE A 11 8.26 1.66 -18.20
N SER A 12 8.24 0.35 -18.04
CA SER A 12 7.03 -0.44 -17.88
C SER A 12 6.85 -0.92 -16.45
N LEU A 13 5.64 -1.38 -16.12
CA LEU A 13 5.31 -1.97 -14.82
C LEU A 13 6.30 -3.10 -14.44
N SER A 14 6.78 -3.88 -15.40
CA SER A 14 7.74 -4.95 -15.17
C SER A 14 9.08 -4.46 -14.61
N CYS A 15 9.54 -3.25 -14.97
CA CYS A 15 10.81 -2.70 -14.50
C CYS A 15 10.86 -2.57 -12.98
N PHE A 16 9.88 -1.89 -12.39
CA PHE A 16 9.86 -1.71 -10.94
C PHE A 16 9.40 -2.98 -10.20
N ALA A 17 8.53 -3.80 -10.79
CA ALA A 17 8.16 -5.09 -10.24
C ALA A 17 9.38 -6.01 -10.08
N PHE A 18 10.26 -6.04 -11.09
CA PHE A 18 11.52 -6.79 -11.04
C PHE A 18 12.45 -6.26 -9.93
N SER A 19 12.57 -4.94 -9.78
CA SER A 19 13.37 -4.32 -8.70
C SER A 19 12.84 -4.71 -7.32
N TYR A 20 11.51 -4.73 -7.12
CA TYR A 20 10.91 -5.15 -5.85
C TYR A 20 11.09 -6.65 -5.60
N LEU A 21 10.99 -7.47 -6.63
CA LEU A 21 11.28 -8.91 -6.54
C LEU A 21 12.74 -9.17 -6.15
N LEU A 22 13.67 -8.48 -6.80
CA LEU A 22 15.10 -8.58 -6.48
C LEU A 22 15.37 -8.11 -5.04
N THR A 23 14.74 -7.01 -4.60
CA THR A 23 14.83 -6.54 -3.22
C THR A 23 14.30 -7.60 -2.24
N LEU A 24 13.19 -8.27 -2.57
CA LEU A 24 12.65 -9.36 -1.74
C LEU A 24 13.62 -10.55 -1.66
N ILE A 25 14.22 -10.95 -2.79
CA ILE A 25 15.22 -12.02 -2.82
C ILE A 25 16.43 -11.66 -1.96
N LEU A 26 16.90 -10.41 -2.03
CA LEU A 26 17.99 -9.92 -1.18
C LEU A 26 17.60 -9.93 0.30
N GLU A 27 16.36 -9.58 0.64
CA GLU A 27 15.85 -9.62 2.01
C GLU A 27 15.74 -11.06 2.54
N ILE A 28 15.26 -12.01 1.72
CA ILE A 28 15.21 -13.45 2.05
C ILE A 28 16.65 -13.97 2.24
N SER A 29 17.57 -13.65 1.32
CA SER A 29 18.96 -14.10 1.41
C SER A 29 19.68 -13.60 2.69
N ARG A 30 19.17 -12.53 3.29
CA ARG A 30 19.66 -11.97 4.56
C ARG A 30 19.41 -12.92 5.75
N LEU A 31 18.45 -13.82 5.64
CA LEU A 31 18.20 -14.85 6.66
C LEU A 31 19.33 -15.88 6.73
N PHE A 32 20.04 -16.10 5.63
CA PHE A 32 21.06 -17.15 5.48
C PHE A 32 22.48 -16.59 5.58
N PHE A 33 22.75 -15.42 5.00
CA PHE A 33 24.08 -14.86 4.88
C PHE A 33 24.16 -13.43 5.43
N ARG A 34 25.24 -13.10 6.14
CA ARG A 34 25.52 -11.74 6.65
C ARG A 34 26.64 -11.12 5.83
N VAL A 35 26.28 -10.23 4.91
CA VAL A 35 27.23 -9.44 4.12
C VAL A 35 26.96 -7.96 4.37
N ALA A 36 27.94 -7.19 4.80
CA ALA A 36 27.77 -5.77 5.18
C ALA A 36 27.30 -4.90 4.00
N VAL A 37 27.82 -5.14 2.81
CA VAL A 37 27.51 -4.36 1.59
C VAL A 37 26.07 -4.59 1.09
N ARG A 38 25.44 -5.70 1.47
CA ARG A 38 24.11 -6.08 1.00
C ARG A 38 23.03 -5.05 1.29
N TRP A 39 23.07 -4.44 2.47
CA TRP A 39 22.11 -3.41 2.83
C TRP A 39 22.15 -2.23 1.85
N ALA A 40 23.35 -1.77 1.46
CA ALA A 40 23.51 -0.70 0.50
C ALA A 40 23.00 -1.10 -0.90
N ILE A 41 23.31 -2.32 -1.34
CA ILE A 41 22.79 -2.86 -2.62
C ILE A 41 21.27 -2.93 -2.59
N MET A 42 20.67 -3.43 -1.51
CA MET A 42 19.23 -3.52 -1.34
C MET A 42 18.57 -2.13 -1.39
N LEU A 43 19.13 -1.13 -0.70
CA LEU A 43 18.64 0.25 -0.76
C LEU A 43 18.77 0.85 -2.16
N LEU A 44 19.89 0.60 -2.85
CA LEU A 44 20.10 1.09 -4.21
C LEU A 44 19.05 0.50 -5.17
N VAL A 45 18.88 -0.83 -5.16
CA VAL A 45 17.88 -1.52 -6.01
C VAL A 45 16.47 -1.02 -5.69
N MET A 46 16.16 -0.85 -4.40
CA MET A 46 14.86 -0.32 -3.98
C MET A 46 14.65 1.14 -4.43
N ALA A 47 15.67 1.99 -4.32
CA ALA A 47 15.62 3.38 -4.77
C ALA A 47 15.42 3.47 -6.29
N LEU A 48 16.11 2.65 -7.07
CA LEU A 48 15.93 2.55 -8.53
C LEU A 48 14.51 2.07 -8.88
N GLY A 49 14.01 1.07 -8.15
CA GLY A 49 12.62 0.60 -8.31
C GLY A 49 11.59 1.69 -8.00
N LEU A 50 11.76 2.43 -6.91
CA LEU A 50 10.90 3.55 -6.55
C LEU A 50 10.96 4.67 -7.59
N PHE A 51 12.14 5.00 -8.08
CA PHE A 51 12.31 6.00 -9.14
C PHE A 51 11.53 5.59 -10.41
N ALA A 52 11.74 4.35 -10.87
CA ALA A 52 11.00 3.82 -12.03
C ALA A 52 9.48 3.82 -11.80
N HIS A 53 9.03 3.49 -10.59
CA HIS A 53 7.62 3.48 -10.22
C HIS A 53 7.01 4.90 -10.23
N ILE A 54 7.70 5.88 -9.68
CA ILE A 54 7.27 7.29 -9.69
C ILE A 54 7.19 7.81 -11.11
N VAL A 55 8.21 7.52 -11.94
CA VAL A 55 8.21 7.93 -13.35
C VAL A 55 7.04 7.29 -14.10
N TYR A 56 6.78 6.00 -13.88
CA TYR A 56 5.65 5.30 -14.49
C TYR A 56 4.30 5.96 -14.17
N ILE A 57 4.06 6.28 -12.89
CA ILE A 57 2.83 6.97 -12.47
C ILE A 57 2.78 8.39 -13.07
N GLY A 58 3.89 9.12 -13.07
CA GLY A 58 3.97 10.47 -13.64
C GLY A 58 3.63 10.50 -15.13
N LEU A 59 4.14 9.54 -15.90
CA LEU A 59 3.82 9.40 -17.32
C LEU A 59 2.34 9.06 -17.54
N ARG A 60 1.78 8.18 -16.68
CA ARG A 60 0.37 7.80 -16.76
C ARG A 60 -0.57 8.96 -16.42
N ILE A 61 -0.27 9.72 -15.37
CA ILE A 61 -1.03 10.93 -15.01
C ILE A 61 -0.96 11.95 -16.16
N ARG A 62 0.22 12.14 -16.75
CA ARG A 62 0.38 13.03 -17.90
C ARG A 62 -0.46 12.59 -19.09
N ALA A 63 -0.48 11.30 -19.40
CA ALA A 63 -1.32 10.76 -20.47
C ALA A 63 -2.81 11.00 -20.19
N SER A 64 -3.28 10.72 -18.98
CA SER A 64 -4.67 10.99 -18.58
C SER A 64 -5.06 12.47 -18.71
N LEU A 65 -4.15 13.38 -18.36
CA LEU A 65 -4.40 14.83 -18.51
C LEU A 65 -4.52 15.25 -19.98
N VAL A 66 -3.72 14.63 -20.87
CA VAL A 66 -3.81 14.88 -22.33
C VAL A 66 -5.11 14.34 -22.90
N GLU A 67 -5.57 13.18 -22.45
CA GLU A 67 -6.81 12.53 -22.86
C GLU A 67 -8.05 13.12 -22.16
N GLN A 68 -7.89 14.13 -21.32
CA GLN A 68 -8.97 14.73 -20.50
C GLN A 68 -9.72 13.70 -19.64
N SER A 69 -9.06 12.59 -19.29
CA SER A 69 -9.60 11.55 -18.43
C SER A 69 -9.18 11.78 -16.95
N VAL A 70 -9.94 11.19 -16.02
CA VAL A 70 -9.61 11.32 -14.58
C VAL A 70 -8.35 10.53 -14.25
N PRO A 71 -7.30 11.15 -13.69
CA PRO A 71 -5.99 10.52 -13.47
C PRO A 71 -6.01 9.26 -12.57
N LEU A 72 -7.00 9.11 -11.70
CA LEU A 72 -7.19 7.97 -10.80
C LEU A 72 -8.50 7.22 -11.14
N GLY A 73 -8.92 7.23 -12.41
CA GLY A 73 -10.21 6.71 -12.86
C GLY A 73 -10.25 5.19 -13.09
N ASP A 74 -9.20 4.43 -12.77
CA ASP A 74 -9.15 3.00 -13.04
C ASP A 74 -8.49 2.17 -11.93
N TRP A 75 -8.94 0.93 -11.76
CA TRP A 75 -8.43 0.00 -10.76
C TRP A 75 -6.94 -0.30 -10.89
N HIS A 76 -6.42 -0.31 -12.13
CA HIS A 76 -4.99 -0.49 -12.36
C HIS A 76 -4.18 0.61 -11.67
N THR A 77 -4.52 1.87 -11.90
CA THR A 77 -3.82 3.02 -11.29
C THR A 77 -3.95 3.00 -9.77
N TRP A 78 -5.10 2.59 -9.23
CA TRP A 78 -5.29 2.43 -7.78
C TRP A 78 -4.32 1.41 -7.18
N CYS A 79 -4.22 0.22 -7.78
CA CYS A 79 -3.29 -0.80 -7.31
C CYS A 79 -1.83 -0.32 -7.38
N VAL A 80 -1.47 0.39 -8.47
CA VAL A 80 -0.12 0.92 -8.67
C VAL A 80 0.20 2.01 -7.62
N VAL A 81 -0.71 2.96 -7.37
CA VAL A 81 -0.50 4.00 -6.35
C VAL A 81 -0.45 3.42 -4.94
N ALA A 82 -1.30 2.45 -4.62
CA ALA A 82 -1.26 1.75 -3.33
C ALA A 82 0.08 1.01 -3.15
N ALA A 83 0.56 0.31 -4.18
CA ALA A 83 1.85 -0.36 -4.16
C ALA A 83 3.01 0.64 -3.94
N LEU A 84 2.98 1.81 -4.59
CA LEU A 84 3.97 2.86 -4.38
C LEU A 84 3.98 3.34 -2.93
N ALA A 85 2.82 3.61 -2.34
CA ALA A 85 2.72 4.10 -0.96
C ALA A 85 3.33 3.10 0.05
N ILE A 86 3.04 1.80 -0.11
CA ILE A 86 3.62 0.75 0.73
C ILE A 86 5.13 0.60 0.49
N ALA A 87 5.58 0.71 -0.76
CA ALA A 87 7.00 0.64 -1.13
C ALA A 87 7.80 1.81 -0.53
N VAL A 88 7.26 3.03 -0.58
CA VAL A 88 7.86 4.21 0.08
C VAL A 88 7.93 4.02 1.60
N PHE A 89 6.87 3.50 2.22
CA PHE A 89 6.87 3.19 3.64
C PHE A 89 7.94 2.15 4.01
N TYR A 90 8.06 1.08 3.23
CA TYR A 90 9.14 0.09 3.41
C TYR A 90 10.51 0.71 3.27
N PHE A 91 10.74 1.54 2.25
CA PHE A 91 12.03 2.22 2.03
C PHE A 91 12.41 3.11 3.21
N ALA A 92 11.47 3.91 3.72
CA ALA A 92 11.66 4.75 4.89
C ALA A 92 12.01 3.93 6.15
N LEU A 93 11.35 2.77 6.35
CA LEU A 93 11.67 1.86 7.44
C LEU A 93 13.06 1.24 7.28
N SER A 94 13.45 0.88 6.07
CA SER A 94 14.76 0.26 5.77
C SER A 94 15.92 1.22 6.03
N ILE A 95 15.72 2.52 5.81
CA ILE A 95 16.70 3.56 6.17
C ILE A 95 16.77 3.74 7.68
N ARG A 96 15.61 3.87 8.35
CA ARG A 96 15.56 4.14 9.79
C ARG A 96 15.94 2.95 10.66
N ARG A 97 15.71 1.74 10.18
CA ARG A 97 15.90 0.48 10.91
C ARG A 97 16.54 -0.59 10.03
N PRO A 98 17.81 -0.42 9.64
CA PRO A 98 18.50 -1.27 8.65
C PRO A 98 18.62 -2.73 9.06
N GLN A 99 18.48 -3.02 10.35
CA GLN A 99 18.63 -4.39 10.88
C GLN A 99 17.33 -5.20 10.87
N ASN A 100 16.16 -4.57 10.65
CA ASN A 100 14.87 -5.25 10.68
C ASN A 100 14.54 -5.86 9.32
N ASN A 101 13.95 -7.06 9.34
CA ASN A 101 13.50 -7.78 8.15
C ASN A 101 12.01 -7.51 7.85
N THR A 102 11.60 -6.24 7.89
CA THR A 102 10.20 -5.84 7.61
C THR A 102 9.81 -6.07 6.15
N GLY A 103 10.80 -6.10 5.25
CA GLY A 103 10.60 -6.35 3.82
C GLY A 103 10.00 -7.72 3.52
N LEU A 104 10.22 -8.73 4.36
CA LEU A 104 9.61 -10.05 4.19
C LEU A 104 8.07 -10.02 4.24
N PHE A 105 7.48 -9.01 4.83
CA PHE A 105 6.04 -8.85 4.97
C PHE A 105 5.49 -7.77 4.03
N LEU A 106 6.22 -6.67 3.84
CA LEU A 106 5.76 -5.54 3.03
C LEU A 106 5.99 -5.75 1.53
N LEU A 107 7.14 -6.31 1.11
CA LEU A 107 7.42 -6.51 -0.30
C LEU A 107 6.50 -7.53 -1.00
N PRO A 108 6.11 -8.67 -0.38
CA PRO A 108 5.09 -9.54 -0.97
C PRO A 108 3.76 -8.82 -1.22
N LEU A 109 3.36 -7.90 -0.32
CA LEU A 109 2.16 -7.10 -0.46
C LEU A 109 2.28 -6.12 -1.64
N VAL A 110 3.43 -5.44 -1.78
CA VAL A 110 3.73 -4.57 -2.94
C VAL A 110 3.69 -5.38 -4.23
N LEU A 111 4.31 -6.56 -4.26
CA LEU A 111 4.30 -7.44 -5.44
C LEU A 111 2.90 -7.97 -5.76
N ALA A 112 2.10 -8.33 -4.77
CA ALA A 112 0.72 -8.75 -4.97
C ALA A 112 -0.10 -7.64 -5.63
N LEU A 113 0.02 -6.39 -5.17
CA LEU A 113 -0.66 -5.25 -5.77
C LEU A 113 -0.17 -4.96 -7.20
N THR A 114 1.14 -5.07 -7.46
CA THR A 114 1.68 -4.88 -8.82
C THR A 114 1.24 -6.00 -9.78
N VAL A 115 1.17 -7.25 -9.31
CA VAL A 115 0.64 -8.37 -10.09
C VAL A 115 -0.85 -8.17 -10.36
N THR A 116 -1.63 -7.78 -9.35
CA THR A 116 -3.05 -7.47 -9.52
C THR A 116 -3.24 -6.37 -10.58
N ALA A 117 -2.45 -5.30 -10.51
CA ALA A 117 -2.46 -4.26 -11.54
C ALA A 117 -2.15 -4.80 -12.94
N ALA A 118 -1.17 -5.72 -13.05
CA ALA A 118 -0.81 -6.33 -14.33
C ALA A 118 -1.92 -7.23 -14.90
N LEU A 119 -2.71 -7.88 -14.04
CA LEU A 119 -3.81 -8.76 -14.44
C LEU A 119 -5.07 -8.00 -14.85
N ILE A 120 -5.28 -6.80 -14.31
CA ILE A 120 -6.39 -5.94 -14.69
C ILE A 120 -6.11 -5.36 -16.07
N LYS A 121 -6.50 -6.11 -17.12
CA LYS A 121 -6.43 -5.71 -18.52
C LYS A 121 -7.73 -5.00 -18.89
N GLY A 122 -7.63 -3.74 -19.28
CA GLY A 122 -8.76 -2.98 -19.78
C GLY A 122 -9.26 -1.94 -18.80
N SER A 123 -9.72 -0.85 -19.37
CA SER A 123 -10.23 0.31 -18.67
C SER A 123 -11.63 0.02 -18.14
N ASN A 124 -11.74 -0.67 -17.03
CA ASN A 124 -12.92 -0.45 -16.18
C ASN A 124 -12.75 0.93 -15.55
N SER A 125 -12.82 1.96 -16.39
CA SER A 125 -12.89 3.34 -15.92
C SER A 125 -14.12 3.44 -15.05
N PHE A 126 -13.95 4.03 -13.88
CA PHE A 126 -15.10 4.40 -13.07
C PHE A 126 -15.99 5.31 -13.94
N PRO A 127 -17.33 5.15 -13.90
CA PRO A 127 -18.24 6.01 -14.67
C PRO A 127 -17.88 7.46 -14.38
N ASP A 128 -17.95 8.31 -15.43
CA ASP A 128 -17.53 9.71 -15.47
C ASP A 128 -17.73 10.41 -14.11
N ASN A 129 -16.66 10.40 -13.36
CA ASN A 129 -16.59 11.24 -12.20
C ASN A 129 -16.09 12.58 -12.70
N ASP A 130 -17.03 13.50 -12.99
CA ASP A 130 -16.66 14.89 -12.99
C ASP A 130 -15.75 15.13 -11.82
N ALA A 131 -14.68 15.92 -12.03
CA ALA A 131 -13.68 16.25 -11.01
C ALA A 131 -14.32 17.07 -9.87
N SER A 132 -15.38 16.51 -9.26
CA SER A 132 -16.03 17.12 -8.11
C SER A 132 -15.15 16.92 -6.88
N LEU A 133 -15.08 17.92 -6.03
CA LEU A 133 -14.36 17.86 -4.77
C LEU A 133 -14.76 16.60 -3.95
N TRP A 134 -16.03 16.25 -3.94
CA TRP A 134 -16.55 15.08 -3.23
C TRP A 134 -16.07 13.74 -3.81
N GLY A 135 -16.00 13.63 -5.14
CA GLY A 135 -15.45 12.46 -5.81
C GLY A 135 -13.96 12.26 -5.52
N MET A 136 -13.21 13.37 -5.53
CA MET A 136 -11.78 13.35 -5.20
C MET A 136 -11.54 12.97 -3.73
N MET A 137 -12.31 13.53 -2.79
CA MET A 137 -12.26 13.16 -1.37
C MET A 137 -12.62 11.69 -1.16
N HIS A 138 -13.68 11.20 -1.82
CA HIS A 138 -14.08 9.80 -1.78
C HIS A 138 -12.93 8.89 -2.25
N GLY A 139 -12.42 9.12 -3.44
CA GLY A 139 -11.34 8.32 -4.02
C GLY A 139 -10.07 8.33 -3.16
N LEU A 140 -9.54 9.51 -2.80
CA LEU A 140 -8.30 9.62 -2.03
C LEU A 140 -8.42 9.05 -0.61
N SER A 141 -9.55 9.24 0.06
CA SER A 141 -9.76 8.70 1.41
C SER A 141 -9.88 7.16 1.39
N LEU A 142 -10.56 6.58 0.41
CA LEU A 142 -10.62 5.12 0.25
C LEU A 142 -9.23 4.54 -0.09
N LEU A 143 -8.49 5.17 -1.00
CA LEU A 143 -7.13 4.73 -1.34
C LEU A 143 -6.21 4.77 -0.11
N ALA A 144 -6.17 5.90 0.60
CA ALA A 144 -5.36 6.04 1.80
C ALA A 144 -5.84 5.08 2.92
N GLY A 145 -7.14 4.89 3.06
CA GLY A 145 -7.75 3.93 4.00
C GLY A 145 -7.33 2.49 3.72
N THR A 146 -7.37 2.05 2.46
CA THR A 146 -6.94 0.70 2.07
C THR A 146 -5.44 0.50 2.24
N VAL A 147 -4.61 1.49 1.91
CA VAL A 147 -3.15 1.44 2.14
C VAL A 147 -2.84 1.32 3.64
N THR A 148 -3.45 2.16 4.48
CA THR A 148 -3.22 2.11 5.92
C THR A 148 -3.74 0.82 6.55
N MET A 149 -4.87 0.28 6.07
CA MET A 149 -5.38 -1.02 6.48
C MET A 149 -4.42 -2.16 6.12
N ALA A 150 -3.86 -2.14 4.91
CA ALA A 150 -2.88 -3.12 4.45
C ALA A 150 -1.58 -3.07 5.28
N LEU A 151 -1.10 -1.86 5.65
CA LEU A 151 0.03 -1.69 6.57
C LEU A 151 -0.30 -2.19 7.99
N GLY A 152 -1.51 -1.93 8.47
CA GLY A 152 -2.01 -2.46 9.74
C GLY A 152 -2.02 -3.99 9.77
N PHE A 153 -2.52 -4.61 8.70
CA PHE A 153 -2.50 -6.05 8.52
C PHE A 153 -1.09 -6.63 8.53
N ALA A 154 -0.17 -6.05 7.75
CA ALA A 154 1.23 -6.51 7.71
C ALA A 154 1.92 -6.38 9.09
N THR A 155 1.70 -5.24 9.80
CA THR A 155 2.27 -5.06 11.16
C THR A 155 1.61 -5.98 12.18
N GLY A 156 0.33 -6.29 12.04
CA GLY A 156 -0.38 -7.28 12.85
C GLY A 156 0.18 -8.70 12.68
N ILE A 157 0.43 -9.13 11.44
CA ILE A 157 1.09 -10.42 11.18
C ILE A 157 2.50 -10.44 11.82
N MET A 158 3.30 -9.39 11.64
CA MET A 158 4.62 -9.30 12.27
C MET A 158 4.51 -9.41 13.80
N TYR A 159 3.52 -8.76 14.42
CA TYR A 159 3.24 -8.86 15.85
C TYR A 159 2.94 -10.30 16.28
N LEU A 160 2.04 -10.98 15.56
CA LEU A 160 1.67 -12.38 15.87
C LEU A 160 2.88 -13.31 15.76
N VAL A 161 3.68 -13.18 14.70
CA VAL A 161 4.91 -13.97 14.51
C VAL A 161 5.90 -13.72 15.64
N GLN A 162 6.12 -12.45 16.01
CA GLN A 162 7.06 -12.09 17.10
C GLN A 162 6.55 -12.57 18.46
N SER A 163 5.27 -12.39 18.76
CA SER A 163 4.62 -12.84 19.99
C SER A 163 4.72 -14.37 20.15
N HIS A 164 4.41 -15.11 19.08
CA HIS A 164 4.51 -16.57 19.07
C HIS A 164 5.94 -17.06 19.34
N ARG A 165 6.94 -16.41 18.73
CA ARG A 165 8.36 -16.75 18.94
C ARG A 165 8.80 -16.52 20.39
N LEU A 166 8.36 -15.42 20.99
CA LEU A 166 8.68 -15.11 22.40
C LEU A 166 8.01 -16.09 23.36
N LYS A 167 6.72 -16.42 23.13
CA LYS A 167 5.99 -17.40 23.97
C LYS A 167 6.65 -18.77 23.95
N LYS A 168 7.18 -19.21 22.81
CA LYS A 168 7.88 -20.50 22.67
C LYS A 168 9.34 -20.45 23.11
N LYS A 169 9.83 -19.31 23.64
CA LYS A 169 11.25 -19.12 24.03
C LYS A 169 12.22 -19.53 22.91
N LEU A 170 11.79 -19.41 21.65
CA LEU A 170 12.64 -19.74 20.52
C LEU A 170 13.81 -18.76 20.51
N THR A 171 15.04 -19.30 20.57
CA THR A 171 16.24 -18.51 20.37
C THR A 171 16.11 -17.68 19.09
N PRO A 172 16.53 -16.41 19.06
CA PRO A 172 16.49 -15.61 17.86
C PRO A 172 17.14 -16.39 16.72
N ARG A 173 16.35 -16.87 15.76
CA ARG A 173 16.90 -17.53 14.58
C ARG A 173 17.94 -16.59 13.98
N ARG A 174 19.17 -17.06 13.84
CA ARG A 174 20.25 -16.28 13.22
C ARG A 174 19.69 -15.71 11.91
N GLY A 175 19.46 -14.38 11.86
CA GLY A 175 19.04 -13.69 10.64
C GLY A 175 17.70 -12.95 10.69
N MET A 176 16.65 -13.43 11.37
CA MET A 176 15.34 -12.76 11.36
C MET A 176 15.19 -11.82 12.55
N ARG A 177 15.34 -10.52 12.30
CA ARG A 177 15.12 -9.45 13.29
C ARG A 177 13.85 -8.70 12.93
N LEU A 178 12.85 -8.75 13.80
CA LEU A 178 11.62 -7.96 13.69
C LEU A 178 11.66 -6.78 14.67
N PRO A 179 10.87 -5.73 14.43
CA PRO A 179 10.69 -4.64 15.38
C PRO A 179 10.18 -5.15 16.74
N SER A 180 10.33 -4.33 17.80
CA SER A 180 9.81 -4.67 19.13
C SER A 180 8.31 -4.86 19.09
N LEU A 181 7.76 -5.76 19.95
CA LEU A 181 6.31 -5.99 20.05
C LEU A 181 5.54 -4.71 20.32
N GLU A 182 6.06 -3.87 21.19
CA GLU A 182 5.44 -2.60 21.55
C GLU A 182 5.35 -1.64 20.35
N TRP A 183 6.39 -1.60 19.50
CA TRP A 183 6.35 -0.79 18.28
C TRP A 183 5.34 -1.35 17.28
N LEU A 184 5.31 -2.67 17.10
CA LEU A 184 4.37 -3.34 16.18
C LEU A 184 2.93 -3.12 16.63
N GLN A 185 2.64 -3.27 17.91
CA GLN A 185 1.32 -3.03 18.49
C GLN A 185 0.89 -1.57 18.28
N ARG A 186 1.74 -0.61 18.66
CA ARG A 186 1.44 0.81 18.46
C ARG A 186 1.23 1.16 16.98
N MET A 187 2.02 0.58 16.09
CA MET A 187 1.88 0.83 14.65
C MET A 187 0.58 0.24 14.10
N SER A 188 0.25 -1.00 14.46
CA SER A 188 -1.00 -1.66 14.08
C SER A 188 -2.23 -0.87 14.55
N SER A 189 -2.24 -0.45 15.82
CA SER A 189 -3.30 0.36 16.41
C SER A 189 -3.48 1.71 15.68
N ARG A 190 -2.38 2.41 15.39
CA ARG A 190 -2.44 3.67 14.62
C ARG A 190 -2.96 3.47 13.22
N CYS A 191 -2.52 2.40 12.54
CA CYS A 191 -3.02 2.07 11.21
C CYS A 191 -4.51 1.74 11.24
N LEU A 192 -4.97 0.97 12.23
CA LEU A 192 -6.37 0.64 12.42
C LEU A 192 -7.22 1.90 12.64
N SER A 193 -6.82 2.78 13.56
CA SER A 193 -7.53 4.03 13.83
C SER A 193 -7.58 4.94 12.59
N LEU A 194 -6.45 5.10 11.91
CA LEU A 194 -6.36 5.95 10.72
C LEU A 194 -7.18 5.39 9.56
N SER A 195 -7.13 4.06 9.32
CA SER A 195 -7.92 3.44 8.26
C SER A 195 -9.42 3.55 8.52
N THR A 196 -9.86 3.41 9.79
CA THR A 196 -11.28 3.58 10.16
C THR A 196 -11.77 5.00 9.88
N ILE A 197 -10.99 6.02 10.26
CA ILE A 197 -11.33 7.42 9.98
C ILE A 197 -11.39 7.68 8.47
N LEU A 198 -10.40 7.23 7.72
CA LEU A 198 -10.32 7.42 6.27
C LEU A 198 -11.46 6.70 5.54
N LEU A 199 -11.81 5.48 5.95
CA LEU A 199 -12.93 4.73 5.40
C LEU A 199 -14.28 5.39 5.74
N ALA A 200 -14.43 5.95 6.95
CA ALA A 200 -15.61 6.72 7.30
C ALA A 200 -15.77 7.96 6.40
N ILE A 201 -14.70 8.75 6.23
CA ILE A 201 -14.69 9.90 5.31
C ILE A 201 -15.04 9.45 3.89
N GLY A 202 -14.45 8.35 3.42
CA GLY A 202 -14.73 7.77 2.11
C GLY A 202 -16.20 7.38 1.95
N LEU A 203 -16.77 6.68 2.93
CA LEU A 203 -18.18 6.26 2.88
C LEU A 203 -19.12 7.46 2.88
N PHE A 204 -18.94 8.42 3.79
CA PHE A 204 -19.81 9.60 3.88
C PHE A 204 -19.70 10.49 2.64
N SER A 205 -18.49 10.72 2.12
CA SER A 205 -18.32 11.52 0.89
C SER A 205 -18.93 10.84 -0.34
N GLY A 206 -18.86 9.51 -0.42
CA GLY A 206 -19.48 8.74 -1.49
C GLY A 206 -21.01 8.80 -1.44
N ILE A 207 -21.61 8.61 -0.26
CA ILE A 207 -23.07 8.75 -0.08
C ILE A 207 -23.51 10.17 -0.44
N PHE A 208 -22.82 11.19 0.06
CA PHE A 208 -23.15 12.59 -0.19
C PHE A 208 -23.05 12.95 -1.66
N MET A 209 -22.02 12.45 -2.36
CA MET A 209 -21.86 12.63 -3.80
C MET A 209 -23.07 12.02 -4.58
N ASN A 210 -23.47 10.80 -4.23
CA ASN A 210 -24.59 10.14 -4.90
C ASN A 210 -25.92 10.86 -4.65
N VAL A 211 -26.15 11.36 -3.43
CA VAL A 211 -27.35 12.14 -3.10
C VAL A 211 -27.41 13.44 -3.91
N ILE A 212 -26.32 14.18 -4.02
CA ILE A 212 -26.26 15.43 -4.80
C ILE A 212 -26.52 15.16 -6.28
N ARG A 213 -25.99 14.06 -6.82
CA ARG A 213 -26.15 13.70 -8.25
C ARG A 213 -27.46 13.01 -8.56
N GLN A 214 -28.30 12.77 -7.57
CA GLN A 214 -29.55 11.99 -7.70
C GLN A 214 -29.32 10.61 -8.36
N LEU A 215 -28.13 10.03 -8.16
CA LEU A 215 -27.81 8.69 -8.63
C LEU A 215 -28.39 7.65 -7.68
N PRO A 216 -28.86 6.50 -8.19
CA PRO A 216 -29.31 5.42 -7.34
C PRO A 216 -28.15 4.97 -6.45
N LEU A 217 -28.39 4.93 -5.13
CA LEU A 217 -27.44 4.32 -4.20
C LEU A 217 -27.40 2.83 -4.48
N ASP A 218 -26.23 2.30 -4.85
CA ASP A 218 -26.04 0.86 -4.87
C ASP A 218 -26.08 0.34 -3.43
N GLY A 219 -27.26 -0.14 -3.05
CA GLY A 219 -27.51 -0.62 -1.68
C GLY A 219 -26.53 -1.71 -1.24
N GLY A 220 -26.03 -2.54 -2.17
CA GLY A 220 -25.06 -3.58 -1.88
C GLY A 220 -23.71 -3.02 -1.45
N VAL A 221 -23.19 -2.03 -2.17
CA VAL A 221 -21.87 -1.40 -1.86
C VAL A 221 -21.97 -0.59 -0.56
N VAL A 222 -23.01 0.22 -0.38
CA VAL A 222 -23.22 1.01 0.85
C VAL A 222 -23.37 0.09 2.06
N PHE A 223 -24.16 -0.98 1.94
CA PHE A 223 -24.38 -1.93 3.02
C PHE A 223 -23.10 -2.67 3.42
N SER A 224 -22.34 -3.22 2.47
CA SER A 224 -21.08 -3.92 2.74
C SER A 224 -20.01 -3.00 3.36
N SER A 225 -19.90 -1.77 2.85
CA SER A 225 -18.97 -0.76 3.40
C SER A 225 -19.36 -0.33 4.81
N SER A 226 -20.67 -0.22 5.10
CA SER A 226 -21.16 0.09 6.44
C SER A 226 -20.88 -1.03 7.44
N ILE A 227 -21.07 -2.29 7.04
CA ILE A 227 -20.71 -3.45 7.88
C ILE A 227 -19.21 -3.44 8.19
N LEU A 228 -18.37 -3.22 7.19
CA LEU A 228 -16.92 -3.14 7.38
C LEU A 228 -16.55 -2.01 8.36
N LEU A 229 -17.15 -0.83 8.21
CA LEU A 229 -16.91 0.30 9.10
C LEU A 229 -17.36 -0.01 10.54
N CYS A 230 -18.55 -0.58 10.73
CA CYS A 230 -19.02 -1.02 12.05
C CYS A 230 -18.08 -2.04 12.71
N TRP A 231 -17.58 -3.00 11.91
CA TRP A 231 -16.59 -3.97 12.38
C TRP A 231 -15.30 -3.31 12.85
N LEU A 232 -14.76 -2.37 12.06
CA LEU A 232 -13.54 -1.64 12.42
C LEU A 232 -13.73 -0.81 13.69
N ILE A 233 -14.88 -0.14 13.83
CA ILE A 233 -15.21 0.60 15.06
C ILE A 233 -15.30 -0.35 16.27
N ALA A 234 -15.96 -1.51 16.11
CA ALA A 234 -16.05 -2.49 17.18
C ALA A 234 -14.66 -2.99 17.61
N VAL A 235 -13.75 -3.24 16.67
CA VAL A 235 -12.36 -3.65 16.96
C VAL A 235 -11.61 -2.52 17.69
N LEU A 236 -11.77 -1.26 17.30
CA LEU A 236 -11.15 -0.11 17.97
C LEU A 236 -11.66 0.06 19.40
N VAL A 237 -12.98 -0.07 19.61
CA VAL A 237 -13.60 0.00 20.94
C VAL A 237 -13.06 -1.13 21.81
N PHE A 238 -13.00 -2.35 21.28
CA PHE A 238 -12.43 -3.49 21.99
C PHE A 238 -10.96 -3.24 22.36
N GLU A 239 -10.14 -2.75 21.42
CA GLU A 239 -8.74 -2.42 21.70
C GLU A 239 -8.59 -1.34 22.79
N TYR A 240 -9.48 -0.36 22.81
CA TYR A 240 -9.46 0.71 23.82
C TYR A 240 -9.76 0.18 25.23
N PHE A 241 -10.74 -0.72 25.38
CA PHE A 241 -11.14 -1.27 26.70
C PHE A 241 -10.20 -2.36 27.24
N TYR A 242 -9.52 -3.09 26.36
CA TYR A 242 -8.67 -4.24 26.75
C TYR A 242 -7.17 -3.95 26.63
N LYS A 243 -6.78 -2.68 26.55
CA LYS A 243 -5.40 -2.23 26.55
C LYS A 243 -4.93 -2.02 27.97
#